data_071c59f3382fa8cdbfb283de0edf6613
#
_entry.id   071c59f3382fa8cdbfb283de0edf6613
#
_cell.length_a   1.000
_cell.length_b   1.000
_cell.length_c   1.000
_cell.angle_alpha   90.00
_cell.angle_beta   90.00
_cell.angle_gamma   90.00
#
_symmetry.space_group_name_H-M   'P 1'
#
loop_
_entity.id
_entity.type
_entity.pdbx_description
1 polymer ?
#
loop_
_entity_poly.entity_id
_entity_poly.type
_entity_poly.pdbx_seq_one_letter_code
_entity_poly.pdbx_strand_id
1 'polypeptide(L)'
;MTYDEASCLDGAQTAIDCGFDYLMGTVYYDSVAKLLKENGMAYLPFVGKVSGSPSILEGTNEEIIQNAKDLMAKGIKGFDILAYRHVVDGEKLAREFCAAIDAEICIAGSINSFARIDTMFDIGPWTFTMGSALFEKKFVADGSFRDNLKAVVDYMASK
;
A
#
# COMPACT_ATOMS: atom_id res chain seq x y z
N MET A 1 -10.64 8.45 0.35
CA MET A 1 -10.47 7.22 1.14
C MET A 1 -11.37 7.33 2.34
N THR A 2 -12.02 6.29 2.66
CA THR A 2 -12.95 6.18 3.79
C THR A 2 -12.38 5.19 4.78
N TYR A 3 -12.51 5.52 6.05
CA TYR A 3 -11.90 4.73 7.13
C TYR A 3 -12.94 4.09 8.05
N ASP A 4 -14.24 4.41 7.83
CA ASP A 4 -15.33 3.78 8.56
C ASP A 4 -15.75 2.44 7.91
N GLU A 5 -16.34 1.56 8.71
CA GLU A 5 -16.69 0.20 8.31
C GLU A 5 -17.67 0.15 7.14
N ALA A 6 -18.69 1.02 7.14
CA ALA A 6 -19.72 1.04 6.09
C ALA A 6 -19.10 1.36 4.73
N SER A 7 -18.26 2.38 4.67
CA SER A 7 -17.57 2.77 3.44
C SER A 7 -16.54 1.75 2.97
N CYS A 8 -15.89 1.04 3.91
CA CYS A 8 -14.99 -0.07 3.57
C CYS A 8 -15.77 -1.25 2.98
N LEU A 9 -16.95 -1.55 3.50
CA LEU A 9 -17.85 -2.58 2.94
C LEU A 9 -18.36 -2.21 1.56
N ASP A 10 -18.78 -0.96 1.33
CA ASP A 10 -19.20 -0.48 0.01
C ASP A 10 -18.05 -0.58 -1.02
N GLY A 11 -16.84 -0.21 -0.60
CA GLY A 11 -15.64 -0.38 -1.43
C GLY A 11 -15.35 -1.84 -1.76
N ALA A 12 -15.50 -2.74 -0.77
CA ALA A 12 -15.30 -4.17 -0.96
C ALA A 12 -16.36 -4.75 -1.92
N GLN A 13 -17.63 -4.38 -1.76
CA GLN A 13 -18.69 -4.82 -2.67
C GLN A 13 -18.44 -4.32 -4.10
N THR A 14 -18.05 -3.05 -4.25
CA THR A 14 -17.70 -2.49 -5.56
C THR A 14 -16.54 -3.25 -6.21
N ALA A 15 -15.51 -3.61 -5.45
CA ALA A 15 -14.38 -4.38 -5.97
C ALA A 15 -14.82 -5.78 -6.44
N ILE A 16 -15.70 -6.44 -5.69
CA ILE A 16 -16.29 -7.75 -6.06
C ILE A 16 -17.09 -7.62 -7.36
N ASP A 17 -17.99 -6.63 -7.43
CA ASP A 17 -18.85 -6.41 -8.60
C ASP A 17 -18.05 -6.08 -9.88
N CYS A 18 -16.89 -5.44 -9.71
CA CYS A 18 -15.95 -5.15 -10.79
C CYS A 18 -15.05 -6.35 -11.16
N GLY A 19 -15.04 -7.42 -10.39
CA GLY A 19 -14.23 -8.61 -10.64
C GLY A 19 -12.73 -8.40 -10.40
N PHE A 20 -12.35 -7.62 -9.41
CA PHE A 20 -10.95 -7.46 -9.01
C PHE A 20 -10.45 -8.67 -8.22
N ASP A 21 -9.16 -8.95 -8.33
CA ASP A 21 -8.51 -10.03 -7.58
C ASP A 21 -8.10 -9.59 -6.16
N TYR A 22 -7.82 -8.30 -5.97
CA TYR A 22 -7.30 -7.72 -4.73
C TYR A 22 -8.07 -6.48 -4.31
N LEU A 23 -8.35 -6.36 -3.00
CA LEU A 23 -8.73 -5.10 -2.38
C LEU A 23 -7.59 -4.60 -1.49
N MET A 24 -7.12 -3.38 -1.78
CA MET A 24 -6.09 -2.68 -1.01
C MET A 24 -6.59 -1.31 -0.55
N GLY A 25 -5.96 -0.74 0.49
CA GLY A 25 -6.18 0.66 0.85
C GLY A 25 -7.41 0.94 1.70
N THR A 26 -7.87 -0.05 2.47
CA THR A 26 -8.93 0.11 3.48
C THR A 26 -8.41 -0.21 4.87
N VAL A 27 -9.03 0.38 5.91
CA VAL A 27 -8.80 -0.05 7.30
C VAL A 27 -9.41 -1.43 7.49
N TYR A 28 -8.75 -2.27 8.30
CA TYR A 28 -9.24 -3.61 8.57
C TYR A 28 -10.54 -3.61 9.40
N TYR A 29 -11.50 -4.38 8.91
CA TYR A 29 -12.72 -4.77 9.62
C TYR A 29 -12.99 -6.26 9.39
N ASP A 30 -13.42 -6.97 10.45
CA ASP A 30 -13.73 -8.40 10.36
C ASP A 30 -14.85 -8.67 9.35
N SER A 31 -15.82 -7.76 9.21
CA SER A 31 -16.91 -7.82 8.22
C SER A 31 -16.40 -7.74 6.78
N VAL A 32 -15.45 -6.84 6.50
CA VAL A 32 -14.80 -6.68 5.18
C VAL A 32 -13.99 -7.92 4.85
N ALA A 33 -13.17 -8.39 5.79
CA ALA A 33 -12.37 -9.61 5.61
C ALA A 33 -13.24 -10.84 5.32
N LYS A 34 -14.38 -10.97 6.00
CA LYS A 34 -15.34 -12.05 5.78
C LYS A 34 -15.95 -11.95 4.38
N LEU A 35 -16.47 -10.78 3.99
CA LEU A 35 -17.09 -10.55 2.69
C LEU A 35 -16.12 -10.89 1.53
N LEU A 36 -14.88 -10.42 1.60
CA LEU A 36 -13.86 -10.67 0.56
C LEU A 36 -13.50 -12.16 0.49
N LYS A 37 -13.32 -12.81 1.65
CA LYS A 37 -13.02 -14.25 1.72
C LYS A 37 -14.12 -15.10 1.11
N GLU A 38 -15.38 -14.78 1.37
CA GLU A 38 -16.56 -15.49 0.82
C GLU A 38 -16.64 -15.36 -0.70
N ASN A 39 -16.07 -14.28 -1.28
CA ASN A 39 -16.02 -14.04 -2.72
C ASN A 39 -14.66 -14.38 -3.36
N GLY A 40 -13.73 -15.00 -2.61
CA GLY A 40 -12.43 -15.45 -3.14
C GLY A 40 -11.45 -14.33 -3.47
N MET A 41 -11.69 -13.12 -2.96
CA MET A 41 -10.84 -11.95 -3.21
C MET A 41 -9.76 -11.82 -2.13
N ALA A 42 -8.54 -11.49 -2.54
CA ALA A 42 -7.45 -11.22 -1.63
C ALA A 42 -7.61 -9.85 -0.95
N TYR A 43 -7.23 -9.76 0.32
CA TYR A 43 -7.36 -8.54 1.12
C TYR A 43 -6.00 -8.09 1.67
N LEU A 44 -5.60 -6.87 1.30
CA LEU A 44 -4.42 -6.20 1.83
C LEU A 44 -4.86 -4.92 2.57
N PRO A 45 -5.31 -5.04 3.82
CA PRO A 45 -5.69 -3.87 4.61
C PRO A 45 -4.49 -2.99 4.95
N PHE A 46 -4.78 -1.73 5.30
CA PHE A 46 -3.80 -0.88 5.95
C PHE A 46 -3.39 -1.44 7.32
N VAL A 47 -2.15 -1.14 7.69
CA VAL A 47 -1.58 -1.40 9.02
C VAL A 47 -1.29 -0.09 9.74
N GLY A 48 -1.27 -0.15 11.07
CA GLY A 48 -1.08 1.02 11.92
C GLY A 48 -2.30 1.93 11.94
N LYS A 49 -2.11 3.14 12.44
CA LYS A 49 -3.18 4.14 12.52
C LYS A 49 -3.15 5.04 11.28
N VAL A 50 -4.08 4.82 10.37
CA VAL A 50 -4.21 5.60 9.14
C VAL A 50 -5.35 6.60 9.27
N SER A 51 -5.10 7.86 8.93
CA SER A 51 -6.07 8.95 9.01
C SER A 51 -5.79 10.06 8.00
N GLY A 52 -6.70 11.00 7.86
CA GLY A 52 -6.52 12.22 7.07
C GLY A 52 -6.72 12.08 5.55
N SER A 53 -6.66 13.22 4.88
CA SER A 53 -6.69 13.31 3.42
C SER A 53 -5.81 14.50 2.98
N PRO A 54 -4.64 14.25 2.43
CA PRO A 54 -4.00 12.95 2.15
C PRO A 54 -3.80 12.08 3.39
N SER A 55 -3.87 10.76 3.18
CA SER A 55 -3.67 9.81 4.29
C SER A 55 -2.28 9.91 4.89
N ILE A 56 -2.20 9.84 6.22
CA ILE A 56 -0.96 9.73 6.99
C ILE A 56 -0.95 8.43 7.79
N LEU A 57 0.22 7.92 8.11
CA LEU A 57 0.44 6.74 8.95
C LEU A 57 1.10 7.16 10.27
N GLU A 58 0.47 6.83 11.38
CA GLU A 58 0.92 7.12 12.74
C GLU A 58 1.18 5.82 13.52
N GLY A 59 1.96 5.92 14.59
CA GLY A 59 2.39 4.83 15.45
C GLY A 59 3.90 4.64 15.39
N THR A 60 4.45 3.88 16.32
CA THR A 60 5.86 3.45 16.24
C THR A 60 6.00 2.29 15.26
N ASN A 61 7.23 2.03 14.78
CA ASN A 61 7.47 0.90 13.88
C ASN A 61 7.06 -0.43 14.53
N GLU A 62 7.33 -0.57 15.83
CA GLU A 62 6.99 -1.75 16.63
C GLU A 62 5.47 -1.95 16.72
N GLU A 63 4.71 -0.89 16.96
CA GLU A 63 3.24 -0.94 17.01
C GLU A 63 2.64 -1.33 15.65
N ILE A 64 3.16 -0.78 14.56
CA ILE A 64 2.72 -1.08 13.20
C ILE A 64 3.02 -2.54 12.82
N ILE A 65 4.23 -3.03 13.15
CA ILE A 65 4.63 -4.42 12.94
C ILE A 65 3.78 -5.37 13.81
N GLN A 66 3.51 -5.01 15.07
CA GLN A 66 2.68 -5.83 15.94
C GLN A 66 1.24 -5.90 15.42
N ASN A 67 0.68 -4.78 14.95
CA ASN A 67 -0.65 -4.78 14.34
C ASN A 67 -0.72 -5.71 13.11
N ALA A 68 0.31 -5.73 12.25
CA ALA A 68 0.36 -6.68 11.14
C ALA A 68 0.36 -8.15 11.63
N LYS A 69 1.15 -8.48 12.65
CA LYS A 69 1.18 -9.83 13.23
C LYS A 69 -0.17 -10.24 13.82
N ASP A 70 -0.87 -9.32 14.46
CA ASP A 70 -2.20 -9.56 15.01
C ASP A 70 -3.22 -9.83 13.89
N LEU A 71 -3.12 -9.12 12.76
CA LEU A 71 -3.96 -9.36 11.58
C LEU A 71 -3.58 -10.67 10.86
N MET A 72 -2.30 -11.04 10.82
CA MET A 72 -1.88 -12.35 10.30
C MET A 72 -2.49 -13.50 11.12
N ALA A 73 -2.56 -13.35 12.45
CA ALA A 73 -3.22 -14.33 13.32
C ALA A 73 -4.73 -14.47 13.02
N LYS A 74 -5.36 -13.44 12.42
CA LYS A 74 -6.75 -13.48 11.92
C LYS A 74 -6.86 -14.04 10.50
N GLY A 75 -5.74 -14.39 9.86
CA GLY A 75 -5.70 -15.00 8.53
C GLY A 75 -5.44 -14.02 7.37
N ILE A 76 -5.09 -12.77 7.65
CA ILE A 76 -4.63 -11.81 6.63
C ILE A 76 -3.25 -12.25 6.12
N LYS A 77 -3.07 -12.22 4.79
CA LYS A 77 -1.87 -12.72 4.11
C LYS A 77 -1.07 -11.64 3.38
N GLY A 78 -1.54 -10.40 3.41
CA GLY A 78 -0.86 -9.28 2.78
C GLY A 78 -1.30 -7.96 3.38
N PHE A 79 -0.52 -6.90 3.11
CA PHE A 79 -0.72 -5.58 3.69
C PHE A 79 -0.46 -4.48 2.69
N ASP A 80 -1.24 -3.41 2.77
CA ASP A 80 -0.96 -2.12 2.15
C ASP A 80 -0.38 -1.19 3.22
N ILE A 81 0.89 -0.78 3.07
CA ILE A 81 1.54 0.09 4.04
C ILE A 81 1.90 1.44 3.45
N LEU A 82 1.42 2.51 4.07
CA LEU A 82 1.71 3.90 3.70
C LEU A 82 3.07 4.36 4.25
N ALA A 83 4.14 3.60 3.97
CA ALA A 83 5.43 3.80 4.61
C ALA A 83 5.97 5.23 4.46
N TYR A 84 6.00 5.79 3.25
CA TYR A 84 6.50 7.16 3.03
C TYR A 84 5.50 8.28 3.41
N ARG A 85 4.39 7.93 4.02
CA ARG A 85 3.47 8.86 4.69
C ARG A 85 3.51 8.70 6.21
N HIS A 86 4.46 7.90 6.71
CA HIS A 86 4.74 7.78 8.14
C HIS A 86 5.27 9.10 8.67
N VAL A 87 4.78 9.49 9.84
CA VAL A 87 5.06 10.81 10.45
C VAL A 87 6.49 10.95 10.99
N VAL A 88 7.27 9.87 11.08
CA VAL A 88 8.64 9.88 11.61
C VAL A 88 9.67 9.59 10.50
N ASP A 89 9.81 8.33 10.07
CA ASP A 89 10.80 7.89 9.07
C ASP A 89 10.22 6.75 8.22
N GLY A 90 9.81 7.10 7.02
CA GLY A 90 9.15 6.17 6.10
C GLY A 90 10.05 5.09 5.54
N GLU A 91 11.33 5.40 5.26
CA GLU A 91 12.25 4.39 4.72
C GLU A 91 12.65 3.38 5.79
N LYS A 92 12.96 3.85 6.99
CA LYS A 92 13.25 2.98 8.12
C LYS A 92 12.08 2.04 8.40
N LEU A 93 10.84 2.58 8.44
CA LEU A 93 9.65 1.76 8.60
C LEU A 93 9.51 0.72 7.50
N ALA A 94 9.66 1.09 6.22
CA ALA A 94 9.56 0.17 5.10
C ALA A 94 10.55 -1.01 5.22
N ARG A 95 11.82 -0.73 5.56
CA ARG A 95 12.86 -1.74 5.76
C ARG A 95 12.56 -2.68 6.92
N GLU A 96 12.21 -2.12 8.08
CA GLU A 96 11.93 -2.90 9.28
C GLU A 96 10.65 -3.74 9.13
N PHE A 97 9.62 -3.18 8.48
CA PHE A 97 8.36 -3.88 8.23
C PHE A 97 8.55 -5.06 7.28
N CYS A 98 9.20 -4.86 6.12
CA CYS A 98 9.44 -5.94 5.17
C CYS A 98 10.39 -7.02 5.74
N ALA A 99 11.32 -6.66 6.60
CA ALA A 99 12.20 -7.63 7.28
C ALA A 99 11.48 -8.45 8.36
N ALA A 100 10.43 -7.90 8.99
CA ALA A 100 9.74 -8.51 10.13
C ALA A 100 8.47 -9.29 9.75
N ILE A 101 7.90 -9.04 8.57
CA ILE A 101 6.60 -9.57 8.12
C ILE A 101 6.80 -10.39 6.84
N ASP A 102 6.54 -11.69 6.94
CA ASP A 102 6.56 -12.63 5.80
C ASP A 102 5.16 -12.71 5.21
N ALA A 103 4.82 -11.78 4.31
CA ALA A 103 3.52 -11.65 3.67
C ALA A 103 3.64 -10.87 2.34
N GLU A 104 2.55 -10.79 1.57
CA GLU A 104 2.46 -9.91 0.40
C GLU A 104 2.38 -8.45 0.85
N ILE A 105 3.48 -7.71 0.74
CA ILE A 105 3.55 -6.31 1.17
C ILE A 105 3.49 -5.39 -0.04
N CYS A 106 2.46 -4.54 -0.08
CA CYS A 106 2.38 -3.41 -0.99
C CYS A 106 2.85 -2.14 -0.27
N ILE A 107 3.94 -1.53 -0.72
CA ILE A 107 4.35 -0.22 -0.22
C ILE A 107 3.66 0.86 -1.03
N ALA A 108 2.78 1.63 -0.38
CA ALA A 108 2.01 2.68 -1.00
C ALA A 108 2.39 4.06 -0.46
N GLY A 109 1.99 5.06 -1.23
CA GLY A 109 2.15 6.47 -0.87
C GLY A 109 3.53 7.04 -1.12
N SER A 110 3.54 8.14 -1.86
CA SER A 110 4.73 9.00 -2.05
C SER A 110 5.97 8.35 -2.69
N ILE A 111 5.82 7.27 -3.46
CA ILE A 111 6.92 6.80 -4.35
C ILE A 111 6.99 7.78 -5.53
N ASN A 112 7.93 8.73 -5.50
CA ASN A 112 7.94 9.88 -6.38
C ASN A 112 9.32 10.24 -6.94
N SER A 113 10.28 9.33 -6.87
CA SER A 113 11.62 9.50 -7.43
C SER A 113 12.25 8.16 -7.80
N PHE A 114 13.22 8.18 -8.70
CA PHE A 114 14.01 7.00 -9.05
C PHE A 114 14.76 6.43 -7.83
N ALA A 115 15.26 7.29 -6.95
CA ALA A 115 15.91 6.84 -5.70
C ALA A 115 14.97 6.03 -4.81
N ARG A 116 13.68 6.41 -4.71
CA ARG A 116 12.70 5.61 -3.98
C ARG A 116 12.36 4.29 -4.67
N ILE A 117 12.39 4.26 -6.00
CA ILE A 117 12.25 3.01 -6.75
C ILE A 117 13.46 2.10 -6.46
N ASP A 118 14.68 2.65 -6.44
CA ASP A 118 15.88 1.88 -6.07
C ASP A 118 15.74 1.30 -4.65
N THR A 119 15.26 2.09 -3.71
CA THR A 119 14.97 1.61 -2.34
C THR A 119 13.95 0.46 -2.35
N MET A 120 12.94 0.48 -3.23
CA MET A 120 11.98 -0.63 -3.35
C MET A 120 12.66 -1.90 -3.85
N PHE A 121 13.57 -1.81 -4.82
CA PHE A 121 14.36 -2.97 -5.26
C PHE A 121 15.27 -3.51 -4.16
N ASP A 122 15.88 -2.63 -3.35
CA ASP A 122 16.72 -3.04 -2.22
C ASP A 122 15.94 -3.73 -1.10
N ILE A 123 14.74 -3.23 -0.78
CA ILE A 123 13.86 -3.76 0.27
C ILE A 123 13.18 -5.05 -0.20
N GLY A 124 12.78 -5.12 -1.46
CA GLY A 124 12.12 -6.26 -2.07
C GLY A 124 10.68 -6.52 -1.59
N PRO A 125 9.79 -5.52 -1.46
CA PRO A 125 8.39 -5.78 -1.19
C PRO A 125 7.77 -6.56 -2.35
N TRP A 126 6.64 -7.22 -2.10
CA TRP A 126 5.88 -7.89 -3.17
C TRP A 126 5.52 -6.91 -4.30
N THR A 127 5.07 -5.70 -3.96
CA THR A 127 4.76 -4.64 -4.93
C THR A 127 4.82 -3.25 -4.28
N PHE A 128 4.70 -2.22 -5.11
CA PHE A 128 4.47 -0.85 -4.66
C PHE A 128 3.54 -0.11 -5.60
N THR A 129 2.86 0.93 -5.11
CA THR A 129 1.94 1.74 -5.90
C THR A 129 2.46 3.14 -6.12
N MET A 130 2.13 3.70 -7.29
CA MET A 130 2.48 5.06 -7.69
C MET A 130 1.29 5.71 -8.38
N GLY A 131 0.91 6.89 -7.94
CA GLY A 131 -0.21 7.63 -8.51
C GLY A 131 0.16 9.09 -8.77
N SER A 132 0.03 9.97 -7.80
CA SER A 132 0.21 11.42 -7.94
C SER A 132 1.53 11.81 -8.59
N ALA A 133 2.61 11.08 -8.33
CA ALA A 133 3.92 11.35 -8.90
C ALA A 133 3.94 11.37 -10.44
N LEU A 134 3.12 10.54 -11.09
CA LEU A 134 3.00 10.49 -12.55
C LEU A 134 2.22 11.71 -13.08
N PHE A 135 1.14 12.08 -12.41
CA PHE A 135 0.34 13.27 -12.76
C PHE A 135 1.10 14.57 -12.47
N GLU A 136 1.88 14.60 -11.39
CA GLU A 136 2.74 15.73 -11.00
C GLU A 136 4.06 15.81 -11.79
N LYS A 137 4.26 14.90 -12.74
CA LYS A 137 5.42 14.88 -13.64
C LYS A 137 6.78 14.82 -12.91
N LYS A 138 6.87 13.99 -11.86
CA LYS A 138 8.08 13.89 -11.02
C LYS A 138 9.27 13.22 -11.71
N PHE A 139 9.07 12.52 -12.84
CA PHE A 139 10.10 11.77 -13.55
C PHE A 139 10.53 12.44 -14.85
N VAL A 140 9.58 13.10 -15.54
CA VAL A 140 9.81 13.87 -16.78
C VAL A 140 9.02 15.18 -16.68
N ALA A 141 9.67 16.28 -16.28
CA ALA A 141 9.02 17.53 -15.91
C ALA A 141 8.16 18.13 -17.04
N ASP A 142 8.62 18.08 -18.28
CA ASP A 142 7.90 18.61 -19.45
C ASP A 142 7.10 17.54 -20.20
N GLY A 143 7.09 16.30 -19.67
CA GLY A 143 6.41 15.14 -20.28
C GLY A 143 4.92 15.07 -19.95
N SER A 144 4.21 14.26 -20.71
CA SER A 144 2.84 13.85 -20.41
C SER A 144 2.81 12.79 -19.27
N PHE A 145 1.62 12.42 -18.81
CA PHE A 145 1.44 11.26 -17.93
C PHE A 145 2.08 10.00 -18.53
N ARG A 146 1.87 9.77 -19.83
CA ARG A 146 2.43 8.62 -20.56
C ARG A 146 3.96 8.61 -20.54
N ASP A 147 4.59 9.78 -20.73
CA ASP A 147 6.04 9.90 -20.73
C ASP A 147 6.61 9.61 -19.34
N ASN A 148 5.95 10.09 -18.28
CA ASN A 148 6.33 9.80 -16.90
C ASN A 148 6.17 8.31 -16.57
N LEU A 149 5.06 7.68 -16.96
CA LEU A 149 4.84 6.25 -16.79
C LEU A 149 5.90 5.44 -17.55
N LYS A 150 6.15 5.80 -18.82
CA LYS A 150 7.18 5.12 -19.63
C LYS A 150 8.56 5.22 -18.99
N ALA A 151 8.95 6.39 -18.50
CA ALA A 151 10.24 6.58 -17.84
C ALA A 151 10.39 5.68 -16.60
N VAL A 152 9.34 5.51 -15.82
CA VAL A 152 9.33 4.61 -14.66
C VAL A 152 9.44 3.15 -15.11
N VAL A 153 8.65 2.73 -16.10
CA VAL A 153 8.66 1.33 -16.60
C VAL A 153 10.03 0.99 -17.20
N ASP A 154 10.58 1.87 -18.04
CA ASP A 154 11.91 1.67 -18.65
C ASP A 154 13.00 1.59 -17.56
N TYR A 155 12.91 2.46 -16.54
CA TYR A 155 13.86 2.43 -15.41
C TYR A 155 13.79 1.13 -14.63
N MET A 156 12.59 0.66 -14.30
CA MET A 156 12.42 -0.61 -13.62
C MET A 156 12.91 -1.81 -14.45
N ALA A 157 12.70 -1.77 -15.77
CA ALA A 157 13.17 -2.82 -16.67
C ALA A 157 14.70 -2.86 -16.83
N SER A 158 15.40 -1.80 -16.42
CA SER A 158 16.87 -1.71 -16.47
C SER A 158 17.57 -2.26 -15.21
N LYS A 159 16.80 -2.67 -14.19
CA LYS A 159 17.30 -3.22 -12.91
C LYS A 159 17.39 -4.73 -12.95
#